data_9fd183ba448a296266d8acd7b5425cae
#
_entry.id   9fd183ba448a296266d8acd7b5425cae
#
_cell.length_a   1.000
_cell.length_b   1.000
_cell.length_c   1.000
_cell.angle_alpha   90.00
_cell.angle_beta   90.00
_cell.angle_gamma   90.00
#
_symmetry.space_group_name_H-M   'P 1'
#
loop_
_entity.id
_entity.type
_entity.pdbx_description
1 polymer ?
#
loop_
_entity_poly.entity_id
_entity_poly.type
_entity_poly.pdbx_seq_one_letter_code
_entity_poly.pdbx_strand_id
1 'polypeptide(L)'
;MRVKLGHVGHFGLAVHNPEASAAWWQANFDLDEIFRFDDGIGLSNDNVTIVLTKGRAHPATIGHMSFHVADMKTLRRALTALRKNGVDLEDPGDEIGPEAPGSPHLGLWFHDLDGYRWELSVQDGGRQA
;
A
#
# COMPACT_ATOMS: atom_id res chain seq x y z
N MET A 1 9.23 -30.42 -11.70
CA MET A 1 8.25 -30.05 -10.66
C MET A 1 8.32 -28.55 -10.41
N ARG A 2 7.19 -27.92 -10.29
CA ARG A 2 7.13 -26.51 -9.96
C ARG A 2 6.67 -26.35 -8.50
N VAL A 3 7.30 -25.42 -7.78
CA VAL A 3 6.92 -25.14 -6.39
C VAL A 3 5.74 -24.15 -6.36
N LYS A 4 4.70 -24.48 -5.63
CA LYS A 4 3.56 -23.60 -5.43
C LYS A 4 3.94 -22.56 -4.36
N LEU A 5 3.90 -21.27 -4.73
CA LEU A 5 4.13 -20.19 -3.77
C LEU A 5 2.87 -19.97 -2.91
N GLY A 6 3.09 -19.72 -1.63
CA GLY A 6 2.01 -19.33 -0.72
C GLY A 6 1.76 -17.82 -0.78
N HIS A 7 1.21 -17.27 0.29
CA HIS A 7 1.01 -15.83 0.41
C HIS A 7 2.34 -15.11 0.50
N VAL A 8 2.36 -13.84 0.12
CA VAL A 8 3.47 -12.97 0.44
C VAL A 8 3.50 -12.79 1.96
N GLY A 9 4.53 -13.33 2.62
CA GLY A 9 4.62 -13.26 4.08
C GLY A 9 4.96 -11.86 4.56
N HIS A 10 6.01 -11.30 3.99
CA HIS A 10 6.43 -9.94 4.28
C HIS A 10 7.26 -9.42 3.11
N PHE A 11 7.47 -8.12 3.10
CA PHE A 11 8.42 -7.50 2.18
C PHE A 11 9.12 -6.34 2.87
N GLY A 12 10.31 -6.03 2.40
CA GLY A 12 11.12 -4.95 2.91
C GLY A 12 11.21 -3.79 1.93
N LEU A 13 11.22 -2.58 2.48
CA LEU A 13 11.44 -1.36 1.71
C LEU A 13 12.63 -0.61 2.30
N ALA A 14 13.55 -0.18 1.44
CA ALA A 14 14.55 0.80 1.84
C ALA A 14 13.89 2.17 1.88
N VAL A 15 13.95 2.83 3.04
CA VAL A 15 13.33 4.13 3.24
C VAL A 15 14.34 5.10 3.85
N HIS A 16 14.17 6.39 3.55
CA HIS A 16 15.11 7.40 4.03
C HIS A 16 15.11 7.50 5.57
N ASN A 17 13.93 7.45 6.17
CA ASN A 17 13.76 7.58 7.61
C ASN A 17 12.68 6.60 8.11
N PRO A 18 13.08 5.44 8.68
CA PRO A 18 12.11 4.44 9.14
C PRO A 18 11.10 4.96 10.15
N GLU A 19 11.50 5.85 11.06
CA GLU A 19 10.58 6.44 12.05
C GLU A 19 9.48 7.26 11.36
N ALA A 20 9.86 8.13 10.44
CA ALA A 20 8.90 8.95 9.69
C ALA A 20 8.01 8.08 8.79
N SER A 21 8.60 7.09 8.13
CA SER A 21 7.87 6.17 7.28
C SER A 21 6.86 5.36 8.08
N ALA A 22 7.27 4.80 9.22
CA ALA A 22 6.38 4.05 10.10
C ALA A 22 5.21 4.90 10.60
N ALA A 23 5.49 6.13 11.01
CA ALA A 23 4.45 7.06 11.45
C ALA A 23 3.44 7.35 10.34
N TRP A 24 3.93 7.54 9.11
CA TRP A 24 3.06 7.75 7.94
C TRP A 24 2.16 6.54 7.67
N TRP A 25 2.73 5.33 7.68
CA TRP A 25 1.97 4.11 7.45
C TRP A 25 0.90 3.90 8.53
N GLN A 26 1.26 4.12 9.80
CA GLN A 26 0.34 3.95 10.92
C GLN A 26 -0.75 5.03 10.98
N ALA A 27 -0.46 6.24 10.49
CA ALA A 27 -1.47 7.30 10.42
C ALA A 27 -2.54 7.00 9.37
N ASN A 28 -2.22 6.22 8.35
CA ASN A 28 -3.10 5.99 7.21
C ASN A 28 -3.69 4.57 7.14
N PHE A 29 -3.06 3.59 7.76
CA PHE A 29 -3.44 2.17 7.64
C PHE A 29 -3.40 1.47 9.00
N ASP A 30 -4.14 0.38 9.11
CA ASP A 30 -4.24 -0.43 10.34
C ASP A 30 -3.03 -1.35 10.49
N LEU A 31 -1.89 -0.77 10.77
CA LEU A 31 -0.63 -1.47 10.98
C LEU A 31 -0.09 -1.19 12.36
N ASP A 32 0.36 -2.23 13.05
CA ASP A 32 0.99 -2.11 14.36
C ASP A 32 2.47 -2.42 14.26
N GLU A 33 3.29 -1.73 15.04
CA GLU A 33 4.70 -2.07 15.15
C GLU A 33 4.84 -3.40 15.89
N ILE A 34 5.49 -4.38 15.25
CA ILE A 34 5.66 -5.71 15.83
C ILE A 34 7.10 -6.00 16.23
N PHE A 35 8.06 -5.33 15.62
CA PHE A 35 9.46 -5.42 16.03
C PHE A 35 10.23 -4.20 15.58
N ARG A 36 11.38 -4.03 16.19
CA ARG A 36 12.29 -2.93 15.90
C ARG A 36 13.72 -3.43 16.03
N PHE A 37 14.58 -2.99 15.13
CA PHE A 37 16.01 -3.24 15.18
C PHE A 37 16.74 -1.94 14.83
N ASP A 38 18.08 -1.95 14.88
CA ASP A 38 18.87 -0.70 14.80
C ASP A 38 18.52 0.14 13.58
N ASP A 39 18.33 -0.49 12.42
CA ASP A 39 18.13 0.21 11.15
C ASP A 39 16.72 0.05 10.61
N GLY A 40 15.76 -0.45 11.37
CA GLY A 40 14.46 -0.72 10.81
C GLY A 40 13.33 -0.95 11.79
N ILE A 41 12.13 -0.98 11.23
CA ILE A 41 10.87 -1.14 11.96
C ILE A 41 9.98 -2.08 11.16
N GLY A 42 9.40 -3.08 11.83
CA GLY A 42 8.41 -3.96 11.22
C GLY A 42 7.01 -3.58 11.62
N LEU A 43 6.15 -3.35 10.65
CA LEU A 43 4.72 -3.05 10.82
C LEU A 43 3.89 -4.19 10.27
N SER A 44 2.81 -4.53 10.95
CA SER A 44 2.00 -5.68 10.53
C SER A 44 0.53 -5.51 10.86
N ASN A 45 -0.30 -6.19 10.08
CA ASN A 45 -1.66 -6.53 10.43
C ASN A 45 -1.87 -8.02 10.13
N ASP A 46 -3.12 -8.50 10.12
CA ASP A 46 -3.38 -9.93 9.88
C ASP A 46 -3.00 -10.41 8.48
N ASN A 47 -2.81 -9.49 7.53
CA ASN A 47 -2.64 -9.84 6.12
C ASN A 47 -1.23 -9.59 5.59
N VAL A 48 -0.48 -8.66 6.18
CA VAL A 48 0.80 -8.24 5.62
C VAL A 48 1.74 -7.74 6.72
N THR A 49 3.04 -7.93 6.48
CA THR A 49 4.10 -7.32 7.28
C THR A 49 4.98 -6.51 6.35
N ILE A 50 5.22 -5.25 6.72
CA ILE A 50 6.10 -4.34 5.99
C ILE A 50 7.32 -4.06 6.87
N VAL A 51 8.50 -4.34 6.35
CA VAL A 51 9.76 -4.06 7.06
C VAL A 51 10.38 -2.82 6.44
N LEU A 52 10.48 -1.76 7.23
CA LEU A 52 11.03 -0.48 6.80
C LEU A 52 12.48 -0.41 7.26
N THR A 53 13.42 -0.46 6.34
CA THR A 53 14.85 -0.47 6.64
C THR A 53 15.50 0.81 6.15
N LYS A 54 16.34 1.44 6.97
CA LYS A 54 17.03 2.66 6.59
C LYS A 54 17.94 2.40 5.40
N GLY A 55 17.80 3.22 4.37
CA GLY A 55 18.61 3.11 3.17
C GLY A 55 18.14 4.08 2.10
N ARG A 56 18.76 3.97 0.94
CA ARG A 56 18.37 4.77 -0.21
C ARG A 56 17.13 4.15 -0.84
N ALA A 57 16.06 4.95 -0.95
CA ALA A 57 14.84 4.50 -1.61
C ALA A 57 15.07 4.30 -3.12
N HIS A 58 14.46 3.26 -3.67
CA HIS A 58 14.53 2.94 -5.10
C HIS A 58 13.13 2.62 -5.62
N PRO A 59 12.24 3.64 -5.74
CA PRO A 59 10.84 3.38 -6.12
C PRO A 59 10.69 2.63 -7.43
N ALA A 60 11.54 2.92 -8.41
CA ALA A 60 11.46 2.27 -9.72
C ALA A 60 11.73 0.77 -9.69
N THR A 61 12.37 0.25 -8.65
CA THR A 61 12.74 -1.17 -8.55
C THR A 61 11.52 -2.07 -8.47
N ILE A 62 10.47 -1.62 -7.80
CA ILE A 62 9.27 -2.44 -7.59
C ILE A 62 8.20 -2.17 -8.65
N GLY A 63 8.15 -0.99 -9.24
CA GLY A 63 7.05 -0.57 -10.08
C GLY A 63 5.85 -0.15 -9.24
N HIS A 64 5.08 -1.10 -8.75
CA HIS A 64 3.99 -0.85 -7.80
C HIS A 64 3.60 -2.14 -7.08
N MET A 65 2.83 -1.99 -6.02
CA MET A 65 2.20 -3.10 -5.31
C MET A 65 0.74 -2.74 -5.02
N SER A 66 -0.13 -3.74 -5.04
CA SER A 66 -1.56 -3.57 -4.82
C SER A 66 -1.99 -4.33 -3.57
N PHE A 67 -2.76 -3.66 -2.73
CA PHE A 67 -3.48 -4.29 -1.63
C PHE A 67 -4.96 -4.36 -1.98
N HIS A 68 -5.58 -5.49 -1.73
CA HIS A 68 -7.02 -5.63 -1.93
C HIS A 68 -7.78 -5.11 -0.72
N VAL A 69 -8.91 -4.47 -0.98
CA VAL A 69 -9.88 -4.10 0.05
C VAL A 69 -11.19 -4.82 -0.23
N ALA A 70 -12.05 -4.92 0.79
CA ALA A 70 -13.20 -5.81 0.74
C ALA A 70 -14.24 -5.43 -0.32
N ASP A 71 -14.52 -4.12 -0.47
CA ASP A 71 -15.60 -3.64 -1.33
C ASP A 71 -15.42 -2.17 -1.71
N MET A 72 -16.31 -1.69 -2.57
CA MET A 72 -16.27 -0.30 -3.02
C MET A 72 -16.53 0.70 -1.91
N LYS A 73 -17.34 0.34 -0.93
CA LYS A 73 -17.58 1.22 0.22
C LYS A 73 -16.29 1.46 0.99
N THR A 74 -15.52 0.40 1.21
CA THR A 74 -14.21 0.48 1.86
C THR A 74 -13.24 1.32 1.04
N LEU A 75 -13.22 1.12 -0.28
CA LEU A 75 -12.33 1.87 -1.17
C LEU A 75 -12.65 3.36 -1.16
N ARG A 76 -13.94 3.73 -1.21
CA ARG A 76 -14.35 5.14 -1.15
C ARG A 76 -14.01 5.78 0.19
N ARG A 77 -14.17 5.04 1.28
CA ARG A 77 -13.77 5.52 2.62
C ARG A 77 -12.26 5.74 2.70
N ALA A 78 -11.50 4.81 2.11
CA ALA A 78 -10.05 4.95 2.04
C ALA A 78 -9.67 6.21 1.27
N LEU A 79 -10.28 6.45 0.11
CA LEU A 79 -10.01 7.64 -0.67
C LEU A 79 -10.26 8.91 0.14
N THR A 80 -11.40 8.99 0.83
CA THR A 80 -11.74 10.14 1.67
C THR A 80 -10.70 10.36 2.78
N ALA A 81 -10.30 9.28 3.45
CA ALA A 81 -9.34 9.36 4.55
C ALA A 81 -7.94 9.77 4.06
N LEU A 82 -7.47 9.15 2.99
CA LEU A 82 -6.15 9.45 2.42
C LEU A 82 -6.08 10.89 1.92
N ARG A 83 -7.14 11.35 1.26
CA ARG A 83 -7.22 12.74 0.80
C ARG A 83 -7.18 13.71 1.97
N LYS A 84 -7.93 13.43 3.02
CA LYS A 84 -7.95 14.27 4.23
C LYS A 84 -6.57 14.34 4.89
N ASN A 85 -5.83 13.25 4.86
CA ASN A 85 -4.50 13.16 5.47
C ASN A 85 -3.40 13.73 4.57
N GLY A 86 -3.74 14.23 3.40
CA GLY A 86 -2.78 14.83 2.48
C GLY A 86 -1.86 13.84 1.78
N VAL A 87 -2.28 12.58 1.66
CA VAL A 87 -1.52 11.56 0.93
C VAL A 87 -1.43 11.94 -0.54
N ASP A 88 -0.29 11.68 -1.15
CA ASP A 88 -0.05 11.94 -2.58
C ASP A 88 -0.83 10.93 -3.41
N LEU A 89 -1.98 11.37 -3.93
CA LEU A 89 -2.88 10.56 -4.77
C LEU A 89 -2.64 10.87 -6.24
N GLU A 90 -2.73 9.84 -7.09
CA GLU A 90 -2.71 10.03 -8.54
C GLU A 90 -4.11 10.42 -9.03
N ASP A 91 -4.16 11.13 -10.15
CA ASP A 91 -5.39 11.59 -10.78
C ASP A 91 -6.35 12.28 -9.79
N PRO A 92 -5.97 13.46 -9.26
CA PRO A 92 -6.74 14.11 -8.20
C PRO A 92 -8.20 14.43 -8.53
N GLY A 93 -8.59 14.35 -9.79
CA GLY A 93 -9.98 14.62 -10.19
C GLY A 93 -10.88 13.39 -10.15
N ASP A 94 -10.32 12.22 -10.34
CA ASP A 94 -11.05 10.94 -10.39
C ASP A 94 -10.10 9.83 -9.99
N GLU A 95 -9.90 9.69 -8.70
CA GLU A 95 -8.85 8.85 -8.14
C GLU A 95 -9.18 7.36 -8.17
N ILE A 96 -10.46 6.99 -8.32
CA ILE A 96 -10.86 5.59 -8.44
C ILE A 96 -11.17 5.29 -9.90
N GLY A 97 -10.47 4.33 -10.46
CA GLY A 97 -10.69 3.91 -11.85
C GLY A 97 -10.16 2.50 -12.09
N PRO A 98 -10.29 2.00 -13.34
CA PRO A 98 -9.74 0.69 -13.68
C PRO A 98 -8.24 0.61 -13.41
N GLU A 99 -7.78 -0.54 -12.91
CA GLU A 99 -6.35 -0.76 -12.68
C GLU A 99 -5.53 -0.62 -13.95
N ALA A 100 -6.14 -1.03 -15.08
CA ALA A 100 -5.56 -0.89 -16.40
C ALA A 100 -6.70 -0.79 -17.40
N PRO A 101 -6.46 -0.29 -18.62
CA PRO A 101 -7.51 -0.23 -19.66
C PRO A 101 -8.18 -1.60 -19.83
N GLY A 102 -9.50 -1.64 -19.68
CA GLY A 102 -10.28 -2.86 -19.82
C GLY A 102 -10.30 -3.79 -18.62
N SER A 103 -9.62 -3.46 -17.54
CA SER A 103 -9.65 -4.28 -16.33
C SER A 103 -11.00 -4.19 -15.63
N PRO A 104 -11.56 -5.32 -15.11
CA PRO A 104 -12.74 -5.28 -14.28
C PRO A 104 -12.45 -4.82 -12.84
N HIS A 105 -11.18 -4.73 -12.47
CA HIS A 105 -10.77 -4.33 -11.12
C HIS A 105 -10.66 -2.81 -11.04
N LEU A 106 -11.18 -2.24 -9.95
CA LEU A 106 -11.11 -0.80 -9.69
C LEU A 106 -10.13 -0.53 -8.55
N GLY A 107 -9.37 0.54 -8.68
CA GLY A 107 -8.36 0.89 -7.71
C GLY A 107 -8.16 2.38 -7.57
N LEU A 108 -7.43 2.75 -6.52
CA LEU A 108 -6.87 4.08 -6.37
C LEU A 108 -5.37 3.94 -6.16
N TRP A 109 -4.64 4.97 -6.58
CA TRP A 109 -3.18 4.96 -6.59
C TRP A 109 -2.64 6.07 -5.71
N PHE A 110 -1.60 5.75 -4.94
CA PHE A 110 -0.96 6.72 -4.07
C PHE A 110 0.53 6.46 -3.96
N HIS A 111 1.25 7.44 -3.42
CA HIS A 111 2.68 7.33 -3.15
C HIS A 111 2.93 7.51 -1.66
N ASP A 112 3.89 6.76 -1.13
CA ASP A 112 4.33 6.93 0.24
C ASP A 112 5.37 8.07 0.34
N LEU A 113 5.94 8.26 1.53
CA LEU A 113 6.92 9.33 1.76
C LEU A 113 8.17 9.22 0.90
N ASP A 114 8.53 8.01 0.50
CA ASP A 114 9.73 7.73 -0.27
C ASP A 114 9.47 7.63 -1.77
N GLY A 115 8.21 7.80 -2.17
CA GLY A 115 7.83 7.78 -3.57
C GLY A 115 7.49 6.40 -4.13
N TYR A 116 7.43 5.36 -3.31
CA TYR A 116 6.96 4.05 -3.76
C TYR A 116 5.49 4.14 -4.13
N ARG A 117 5.14 3.49 -5.23
CA ARG A 117 3.79 3.56 -5.80
C ARG A 117 2.95 2.38 -5.32
N TRP A 118 1.77 2.68 -4.79
CA TRP A 118 0.87 1.72 -4.19
C TRP A 118 -0.52 1.82 -4.80
N GLU A 119 -1.25 0.72 -4.74
CA GLU A 119 -2.64 0.68 -5.16
C GLU A 119 -3.49 0.02 -4.08
N LEU A 120 -4.69 0.54 -3.86
CA LEU A 120 -5.77 -0.17 -3.19
C LEU A 120 -6.77 -0.58 -4.25
N SER A 121 -7.18 -1.84 -4.29
CA SER A 121 -8.07 -2.31 -5.35
C SER A 121 -9.20 -3.19 -4.85
N VAL A 122 -10.31 -3.13 -5.57
CA VAL A 122 -11.46 -4.01 -5.41
C VAL A 122 -11.53 -4.90 -6.63
N GLN A 123 -11.60 -6.20 -6.41
CA GLN A 123 -11.69 -7.18 -7.48
C GLN A 123 -13.06 -7.14 -8.15
N ASP A 124 -13.13 -7.54 -9.40
CA ASP A 124 -14.36 -7.68 -10.17
C ASP A 124 -15.20 -6.41 -10.26
N GLY A 125 -14.53 -5.26 -10.35
CA GLY A 125 -15.21 -3.97 -10.48
C GLY A 125 -16.12 -3.63 -9.31
N GLY A 126 -15.91 -4.25 -8.15
CA GLY A 126 -16.73 -4.00 -6.98
C GLY A 126 -18.07 -4.69 -6.99
N ARG A 127 -18.23 -5.76 -7.74
CA ARG A 127 -19.51 -6.51 -7.81
C ARG A 127 -19.97 -7.03 -6.46
N GLN A 128 -19.06 -7.19 -5.52
CA GLN A 128 -19.35 -7.68 -4.17
C GLN A 128 -19.70 -6.56 -3.19
N ALA A 129 -19.75 -5.36 -3.69
CA ALA A 129 -20.03 -4.19 -2.83
C ALA A 129 -21.45 -4.21 -2.28
#